data_3ee72a31e8057e683a9666b9266da905
#
_entry.id   3ee72a31e8057e683a9666b9266da905
#
_cell.length_a   1.000
_cell.length_b   1.000
_cell.length_c   1.000
_cell.angle_alpha   90.00
_cell.angle_beta   90.00
_cell.angle_gamma   90.00
#
_symmetry.space_group_name_H-M   'P 1'
#
loop_
_entity.id
_entity.type
_entity.pdbx_description
1 polymer ?
#
loop_
_entity_poly.entity_id
_entity_poly.type
_entity_poly.pdbx_seq_one_letter_code
_entity_poly.pdbx_strand_id
1 'polypeptide(L)'
;MKKLVCADEVKAAAEKGQKLFCVDGNTIITPAAKDLAKQLGVEFTANSSAAGNHTAKDSVLAKRDNRENEIDPDMIYQVVKAVLANRLLENISALSPETPFRADCEPKSGLKIVRGRTVKLETFDTGDSSTNVAYREVVSKDNSQMSAGFLTIEKSSFEWELCYEEIDIVLEGSLSITINGETYHAYQGDVLFVPKGSKVTWSSAEYVKLFYVTYPANWADLMAQQ
;
A
#
# COMPACT_ATOMS: atom_id res chain seq x y z
N MET A 1 24.77 -14.04 -3.81
CA MET A 1 23.95 -12.87 -4.17
C MET A 1 22.67 -13.41 -4.79
N LYS A 2 21.50 -13.04 -4.33
CA LYS A 2 20.23 -13.51 -4.91
C LYS A 2 20.00 -12.79 -6.24
N LYS A 3 19.70 -13.53 -7.29
CA LYS A 3 19.37 -12.98 -8.62
C LYS A 3 17.89 -12.62 -8.64
N LEU A 4 17.56 -11.42 -9.13
CA LEU A 4 16.17 -10.95 -9.27
C LEU A 4 15.77 -11.03 -10.75
N VAL A 5 14.61 -11.63 -11.06
CA VAL A 5 14.03 -11.64 -12.41
C VAL A 5 12.84 -10.69 -12.44
N CYS A 6 12.96 -9.65 -13.27
CA CYS A 6 11.95 -8.61 -13.48
C CYS A 6 11.13 -8.86 -14.76
N ALA A 7 10.04 -8.12 -14.93
CA ALA A 7 9.16 -8.23 -16.10
C ALA A 7 9.90 -8.00 -17.44
N ASP A 8 10.85 -7.07 -17.47
CA ASP A 8 11.63 -6.76 -18.67
C ASP A 8 12.49 -7.93 -19.17
N GLU A 9 13.03 -8.74 -18.23
CA GLU A 9 13.81 -9.92 -18.60
C GLU A 9 12.93 -11.02 -19.21
N VAL A 10 11.70 -11.19 -18.68
CA VAL A 10 10.70 -12.11 -19.24
C VAL A 10 10.25 -11.67 -20.63
N LYS A 11 10.03 -10.36 -20.82
CA LYS A 11 9.68 -9.77 -22.09
C LYS A 11 10.77 -9.98 -23.14
N ALA A 12 12.03 -9.72 -22.79
CA ALA A 12 13.18 -9.93 -23.65
C ALA A 12 13.38 -11.41 -24.04
N ALA A 13 13.07 -12.34 -23.14
CA ALA A 13 13.08 -13.78 -23.42
C ALA A 13 11.97 -14.18 -24.40
N ALA A 14 10.75 -13.67 -24.21
CA ALA A 14 9.63 -13.92 -25.10
C ALA A 14 9.86 -13.35 -26.51
N GLU A 15 10.44 -12.15 -26.64
CA GLU A 15 10.81 -11.54 -27.95
C GLU A 15 11.86 -12.36 -28.71
N LYS A 16 12.69 -13.11 -27.97
CA LYS A 16 13.65 -14.08 -28.57
C LYS A 16 13.03 -15.45 -28.84
N GLY A 17 11.71 -15.59 -28.68
CA GLY A 17 10.99 -16.86 -28.94
C GLY A 17 11.21 -17.92 -27.84
N GLN A 18 11.76 -17.57 -26.70
CA GLN A 18 11.99 -18.51 -25.57
C GLN A 18 10.68 -18.72 -24.82
N LYS A 19 10.20 -19.97 -24.81
CA LYS A 19 9.02 -20.38 -24.04
C LYS A 19 9.36 -20.89 -22.65
N LEU A 20 10.64 -21.12 -22.36
CA LEU A 20 11.14 -21.62 -21.07
C LEU A 20 12.18 -20.65 -20.53
N PHE A 21 11.98 -20.17 -19.31
CA PHE A 21 12.90 -19.29 -18.59
C PHE A 21 13.52 -20.08 -17.44
N CYS A 22 14.80 -20.44 -17.55
CA CYS A 22 15.50 -21.22 -16.53
C CYS A 22 15.86 -20.35 -15.31
N VAL A 23 15.47 -20.79 -14.12
CA VAL A 23 15.77 -20.15 -12.85
C VAL A 23 16.49 -21.14 -11.94
N ASP A 24 17.36 -20.66 -11.08
CA ASP A 24 18.04 -21.44 -10.05
C ASP A 24 17.39 -21.22 -8.66
N GLY A 25 17.72 -22.04 -7.68
CA GLY A 25 17.19 -21.95 -6.31
C GLY A 25 17.52 -20.63 -5.58
N ASN A 26 18.36 -19.77 -6.18
CA ASN A 26 18.78 -18.49 -5.63
C ASN A 26 18.12 -17.30 -6.36
N THR A 27 17.16 -17.58 -7.25
CA THR A 27 16.48 -16.57 -8.07
C THR A 27 15.14 -16.19 -7.46
N ILE A 28 14.92 -14.88 -7.30
CA ILE A 28 13.64 -14.29 -6.88
C ILE A 28 12.92 -13.79 -8.13
N ILE A 29 11.71 -14.28 -8.39
CA ILE A 29 10.86 -13.85 -9.49
C ILE A 29 9.84 -12.85 -8.95
N THR A 30 9.80 -11.64 -9.53
CA THR A 30 8.84 -10.62 -9.12
C THR A 30 7.41 -11.01 -9.52
N PRO A 31 6.37 -10.55 -8.80
CA PRO A 31 4.97 -10.78 -9.18
C PRO A 31 4.67 -10.32 -10.61
N ALA A 32 5.16 -9.14 -11.00
CA ALA A 32 5.00 -8.61 -12.36
C ALA A 32 5.64 -9.51 -13.43
N ALA A 33 6.81 -10.14 -13.14
CA ALA A 33 7.45 -11.10 -14.05
C ALA A 33 6.61 -12.38 -14.20
N LYS A 34 5.96 -12.85 -13.14
CA LYS A 34 5.07 -14.02 -13.18
C LYS A 34 3.82 -13.77 -14.02
N ASP A 35 3.22 -12.59 -13.85
CA ASP A 35 2.00 -12.23 -14.59
C ASP A 35 2.30 -12.04 -16.08
N LEU A 36 3.41 -11.39 -16.41
CA LEU A 36 3.85 -11.22 -17.80
C LEU A 36 4.23 -12.54 -18.45
N ALA A 37 4.90 -13.45 -17.74
CA ALA A 37 5.22 -14.78 -18.22
C ALA A 37 3.95 -15.56 -18.61
N LYS A 38 2.90 -15.51 -17.79
CA LYS A 38 1.59 -16.08 -18.08
C LYS A 38 0.97 -15.50 -19.35
N GLN A 39 1.03 -14.18 -19.53
CA GLN A 39 0.48 -13.49 -20.71
C GLN A 39 1.22 -13.85 -22.01
N LEU A 40 2.55 -14.03 -21.92
CA LEU A 40 3.42 -14.30 -23.07
C LEU A 40 3.66 -15.79 -23.31
N GLY A 41 3.08 -16.68 -22.51
CA GLY A 41 3.26 -18.13 -22.62
C GLY A 41 4.68 -18.60 -22.31
N VAL A 42 5.37 -17.93 -21.38
CA VAL A 42 6.70 -18.28 -20.90
C VAL A 42 6.58 -19.02 -19.57
N GLU A 43 7.19 -20.19 -19.47
CA GLU A 43 7.22 -20.99 -18.24
C GLU A 43 8.57 -20.90 -17.54
N PHE A 44 8.55 -20.82 -16.20
CA PHE A 44 9.77 -20.88 -15.37
C PHE A 44 10.11 -22.32 -15.06
N THR A 45 11.34 -22.75 -15.36
CA THR A 45 11.85 -24.08 -15.05
C THR A 45 13.07 -23.99 -14.15
N ALA A 46 13.11 -24.89 -13.14
CA ALA A 46 14.27 -24.97 -12.26
C ALA A 46 15.43 -25.70 -12.96
N ASN A 47 16.60 -25.07 -12.99
CA ASN A 47 17.81 -25.68 -13.53
C ASN A 47 18.41 -26.61 -12.48
N SER A 48 18.05 -27.91 -12.52
CA SER A 48 18.73 -28.93 -11.73
C SER A 48 19.91 -29.49 -12.54
N SER A 49 21.05 -28.86 -12.40
CA SER A 49 22.31 -29.44 -12.91
C SER A 49 22.89 -30.40 -11.87
N ALA A 50 22.61 -31.69 -12.03
CA ALA A 50 23.50 -32.74 -11.56
C ALA A 50 23.24 -33.99 -12.41
N ALA A 51 24.27 -34.36 -13.16
CA ALA A 51 24.35 -35.57 -13.95
C ALA A 51 24.42 -36.82 -13.08
N GLY A 52 23.93 -37.96 -13.62
CA GLY A 52 24.33 -39.26 -13.11
C GLY A 52 23.31 -40.36 -13.27
N ASN A 53 23.57 -41.20 -14.24
CA ASN A 53 22.94 -42.43 -14.65
C ASN A 53 22.72 -43.48 -13.56
N HIS A 54 21.74 -44.33 -13.82
CA HIS A 54 21.63 -45.79 -13.75
C HIS A 54 20.64 -46.45 -12.78
N THR A 55 19.71 -47.12 -13.41
CA THR A 55 19.24 -48.50 -13.23
C THR A 55 18.51 -48.91 -11.96
N ALA A 56 17.40 -49.59 -12.26
CA ALA A 56 16.48 -50.33 -11.43
C ALA A 56 17.12 -51.34 -10.44
N LYS A 57 16.52 -51.52 -9.31
CA LYS A 57 15.90 -52.73 -8.75
C LYS A 57 15.64 -52.61 -7.25
N ASP A 58 14.40 -53.03 -6.93
CA ASP A 58 13.94 -53.71 -5.72
C ASP A 58 14.73 -53.64 -4.43
N SER A 59 14.09 -53.14 -3.37
CA SER A 59 13.62 -53.93 -2.23
C SER A 59 13.12 -53.07 -1.05
N VAL A 60 11.90 -53.32 -0.68
CA VAL A 60 11.24 -53.45 0.62
C VAL A 60 11.96 -52.95 1.89
N LEU A 61 11.15 -52.19 2.69
CA LEU A 61 11.18 -51.99 4.14
C LEU A 61 12.12 -50.88 4.71
N ALA A 62 11.53 -49.79 5.10
CA ALA A 62 11.32 -49.44 6.52
C ALA A 62 10.69 -48.05 6.64
N LYS A 63 9.55 -47.99 7.33
CA LYS A 63 8.89 -46.75 7.77
C LYS A 63 9.83 -45.89 8.60
N ARG A 64 9.91 -44.62 8.25
CA ARG A 64 10.04 -43.55 9.23
C ARG A 64 9.23 -42.34 8.74
N ASP A 65 8.16 -42.06 9.52
CA ASP A 65 7.37 -40.85 9.45
C ASP A 65 8.27 -39.63 9.51
N ASN A 66 8.26 -38.82 8.45
CA ASN A 66 8.54 -37.40 8.49
C ASN A 66 7.49 -36.75 7.59
N ARG A 67 6.32 -36.52 8.17
CA ARG A 67 5.30 -35.66 7.56
C ARG A 67 5.69 -34.22 7.88
N GLU A 68 6.56 -33.62 7.10
CA GLU A 68 6.64 -32.18 6.95
C GLU A 68 5.54 -31.76 5.96
N ASN A 69 4.49 -31.18 6.52
CA ASN A 69 3.46 -30.29 5.98
C ASN A 69 3.52 -30.02 4.45
N GLU A 70 3.30 -31.01 3.63
CA GLU A 70 2.78 -30.77 2.28
C GLU A 70 1.28 -30.51 2.43
N ILE A 71 0.89 -29.25 2.30
CA ILE A 71 -0.53 -28.87 2.26
C ILE A 71 -1.09 -29.40 0.95
N ASP A 72 -1.89 -30.46 1.05
CA ASP A 72 -2.57 -31.10 -0.07
C ASP A 72 -3.48 -30.08 -0.79
N PRO A 73 -3.25 -29.80 -2.09
CA PRO A 73 -4.10 -28.90 -2.87
C PRO A 73 -5.58 -29.26 -2.83
N ASP A 74 -5.92 -30.55 -2.75
CA ASP A 74 -7.30 -31.01 -2.65
C ASP A 74 -7.91 -30.68 -1.28
N MET A 75 -7.11 -30.67 -0.23
CA MET A 75 -7.54 -30.23 1.09
C MET A 75 -7.82 -28.73 1.10
N ILE A 76 -6.96 -27.93 0.46
CA ILE A 76 -7.21 -26.47 0.29
C ILE A 76 -8.52 -26.26 -0.47
N TYR A 77 -8.73 -26.98 -1.58
CA TYR A 77 -9.95 -26.87 -2.36
C TYR A 77 -11.21 -27.24 -1.55
N GLN A 78 -11.15 -28.32 -0.77
CA GLN A 78 -12.26 -28.74 0.09
C GLN A 78 -12.55 -27.72 1.21
N VAL A 79 -11.52 -27.15 1.83
CA VAL A 79 -11.67 -26.10 2.85
C VAL A 79 -12.29 -24.83 2.24
N VAL A 80 -11.79 -24.37 1.09
CA VAL A 80 -12.33 -23.19 0.39
C VAL A 80 -13.78 -23.45 -0.01
N LYS A 81 -14.10 -24.62 -0.54
CA LYS A 81 -15.46 -25.02 -0.92
C LYS A 81 -16.39 -25.08 0.30
N ALA A 82 -15.92 -25.59 1.43
CA ALA A 82 -16.69 -25.65 2.68
C ALA A 82 -16.94 -24.23 3.25
N VAL A 83 -15.94 -23.34 3.20
CA VAL A 83 -16.07 -21.94 3.63
C VAL A 83 -17.09 -21.19 2.77
N LEU A 84 -17.04 -21.40 1.45
CA LEU A 84 -18.00 -20.81 0.51
C LEU A 84 -19.42 -21.36 0.68
N ALA A 85 -19.57 -22.69 0.91
CA ALA A 85 -20.85 -23.36 1.07
C ALA A 85 -21.56 -23.01 2.39
N ASN A 86 -20.80 -22.74 3.45
CA ASN A 86 -21.34 -22.49 4.79
C ASN A 86 -21.57 -21.00 5.10
N ARG A 87 -21.46 -20.09 4.12
CA ARG A 87 -21.56 -18.61 4.32
C ARG A 87 -20.69 -18.07 5.45
N LEU A 88 -19.60 -18.75 5.77
CA LEU A 88 -18.64 -18.30 6.80
C LEU A 88 -17.97 -16.97 6.44
N LEU A 89 -18.05 -16.55 5.17
CA LEU A 89 -17.57 -15.21 4.73
C LEU A 89 -18.33 -14.06 5.40
N GLU A 90 -19.58 -14.26 5.83
CA GLU A 90 -20.31 -13.21 6.57
C GLU A 90 -19.70 -12.97 7.97
N ASN A 91 -19.09 -14.03 8.57
CA ASN A 91 -18.42 -13.92 9.86
C ASN A 91 -16.94 -13.52 9.78
N ILE A 92 -16.30 -13.67 8.61
CA ILE A 92 -14.91 -13.21 8.38
C ILE A 92 -14.86 -11.67 8.29
N SER A 93 -15.95 -11.00 7.90
CA SER A 93 -16.08 -9.54 7.98
C SER A 93 -15.95 -9.00 9.41
N ALA A 94 -16.21 -9.81 10.43
CA ALA A 94 -16.03 -9.43 11.83
C ALA A 94 -14.59 -9.63 12.33
N LEU A 95 -13.75 -10.35 11.57
CA LEU A 95 -12.33 -10.60 11.86
C LEU A 95 -11.38 -9.83 10.93
N SER A 96 -11.92 -9.09 9.94
CA SER A 96 -11.09 -8.17 9.15
C SER A 96 -10.57 -7.07 10.07
N PRO A 97 -9.28 -6.73 10.02
CA PRO A 97 -8.80 -5.56 10.72
C PRO A 97 -9.69 -4.39 10.31
N GLU A 98 -10.22 -3.67 11.30
CA GLU A 98 -11.11 -2.52 11.04
C GLU A 98 -10.45 -1.60 10.02
N THR A 99 -11.01 -1.57 8.81
CA THR A 99 -10.50 -0.66 7.79
C THR A 99 -10.67 0.78 8.29
N PRO A 100 -9.65 1.63 8.14
CA PRO A 100 -9.71 3.00 8.66
C PRO A 100 -10.81 3.84 8.00
N PHE A 101 -11.35 3.41 6.88
CA PHE A 101 -12.50 4.02 6.18
C PHE A 101 -13.13 3.01 5.21
N ARG A 102 -14.36 3.29 4.81
CA ARG A 102 -15.04 2.57 3.72
C ARG A 102 -14.84 3.29 2.40
N ALA A 103 -14.60 2.53 1.35
CA ALA A 103 -14.52 3.05 -0.01
C ALA A 103 -15.16 2.07 -1.00
N ASP A 104 -15.85 2.61 -2.00
CA ASP A 104 -16.27 1.87 -3.17
C ASP A 104 -15.21 2.06 -4.26
N CYS A 105 -14.75 0.97 -4.85
CA CYS A 105 -13.71 0.99 -5.89
C CYS A 105 -14.22 0.28 -7.15
N GLU A 106 -14.03 0.91 -8.30
CA GLU A 106 -14.27 0.29 -9.60
C GLU A 106 -12.95 -0.33 -10.09
N PRO A 107 -12.89 -1.67 -10.28
CA PRO A 107 -11.61 -2.37 -10.45
C PRO A 107 -10.92 -2.15 -11.80
N LYS A 108 -11.63 -1.69 -12.84
CA LYS A 108 -11.06 -1.47 -14.17
C LYS A 108 -10.40 -0.10 -14.32
N SER A 109 -11.08 0.93 -13.83
CA SER A 109 -10.63 2.33 -13.96
C SER A 109 -9.83 2.80 -12.74
N GLY A 110 -9.96 2.11 -11.60
CA GLY A 110 -9.41 2.57 -10.34
C GLY A 110 -10.21 3.70 -9.68
N LEU A 111 -11.42 4.04 -10.20
CA LEU A 111 -12.30 5.00 -9.54
C LEU A 111 -12.55 4.58 -8.09
N LYS A 112 -12.33 5.51 -7.17
CA LYS A 112 -12.48 5.29 -5.72
C LYS A 112 -13.37 6.37 -5.12
N ILE A 113 -14.41 5.96 -4.40
CA ILE A 113 -15.29 6.86 -3.65
C ILE A 113 -15.11 6.56 -2.17
N VAL A 114 -14.41 7.43 -1.46
CA VAL A 114 -14.22 7.31 0.00
C VAL A 114 -15.46 7.84 0.70
N ARG A 115 -16.00 7.06 1.63
CA ARG A 115 -17.12 7.46 2.47
C ARG A 115 -16.61 8.30 3.66
N GLY A 116 -16.50 9.60 3.48
CA GLY A 116 -15.86 10.54 4.41
C GLY A 116 -16.35 10.43 5.86
N ARG A 117 -17.65 10.12 6.07
CA ARG A 117 -18.22 9.91 7.42
C ARG A 117 -17.68 8.68 8.16
N THR A 118 -17.02 7.76 7.43
CA THR A 118 -16.47 6.52 8.00
C THR A 118 -14.98 6.61 8.26
N VAL A 119 -14.35 7.73 7.91
CA VAL A 119 -12.91 7.93 8.07
C VAL A 119 -12.59 8.06 9.56
N LYS A 120 -11.75 7.14 10.05
CA LYS A 120 -11.21 7.17 11.40
C LYS A 120 -9.83 7.83 11.32
N LEU A 121 -9.69 8.96 12.00
CA LEU A 121 -8.42 9.68 12.08
C LEU A 121 -7.49 8.98 13.08
N GLU A 122 -6.20 9.15 12.88
CA GLU A 122 -5.15 8.75 13.81
C GLU A 122 -4.31 9.97 14.18
N THR A 123 -3.63 9.91 15.30
CA THR A 123 -2.76 11.00 15.77
C THR A 123 -1.70 11.31 14.72
N PHE A 124 -1.55 12.59 14.41
CA PHE A 124 -0.47 13.11 13.57
C PHE A 124 0.70 13.51 14.45
N ASP A 125 1.88 12.98 14.14
CA ASP A 125 3.11 13.34 14.85
C ASP A 125 3.63 14.68 14.33
N THR A 126 3.43 15.73 15.12
CA THR A 126 3.95 17.09 14.84
C THR A 126 5.35 17.32 15.42
N GLY A 127 5.92 16.31 16.10
CA GLY A 127 7.14 16.47 16.91
C GLY A 127 6.88 17.02 18.31
N ASP A 128 5.65 17.44 18.63
CA ASP A 128 5.23 17.91 19.97
C ASP A 128 4.00 17.12 20.44
N SER A 129 4.18 16.31 21.49
CA SER A 129 3.14 15.46 22.06
C SER A 129 1.99 16.23 22.74
N SER A 130 2.14 17.54 22.93
CA SER A 130 1.09 18.40 23.51
C SER A 130 0.05 18.86 22.49
N THR A 131 0.31 18.65 21.19
CA THR A 131 -0.60 19.04 20.12
C THR A 131 -1.71 18.01 19.92
N ASN A 132 -2.92 18.48 19.64
CA ASN A 132 -4.06 17.66 19.29
C ASN A 132 -4.36 17.78 17.80
N VAL A 133 -3.59 17.02 17.02
CA VAL A 133 -3.66 16.96 15.57
C VAL A 133 -3.88 15.52 15.15
N ALA A 134 -4.85 15.29 14.26
CA ALA A 134 -5.14 13.96 13.76
C ALA A 134 -5.38 14.00 12.25
N TYR A 135 -5.01 12.93 11.55
CA TYR A 135 -5.12 12.84 10.10
C TYR A 135 -5.49 11.45 9.63
N ARG A 136 -5.89 11.36 8.37
CA ARG A 136 -6.01 10.09 7.64
C ARG A 136 -5.82 10.33 6.16
N GLU A 137 -4.80 9.71 5.62
CA GLU A 137 -4.61 9.63 4.18
C GLU A 137 -5.64 8.65 3.59
N VAL A 138 -6.34 9.07 2.54
CA VAL A 138 -7.37 8.26 1.86
C VAL A 138 -7.02 7.98 0.39
N VAL A 139 -6.12 8.76 -0.19
CA VAL A 139 -5.43 8.51 -1.46
C VAL A 139 -3.94 8.60 -1.17
N SER A 140 -3.17 7.57 -1.53
CA SER A 140 -1.75 7.45 -1.18
C SER A 140 -0.86 7.26 -2.40
N LYS A 141 0.45 7.29 -2.18
CA LYS A 141 1.47 7.00 -3.18
C LYS A 141 1.33 5.62 -3.84
N ASP A 142 0.63 4.68 -3.21
CA ASP A 142 0.45 3.33 -3.74
C ASP A 142 -0.46 3.29 -4.97
N ASN A 143 -1.31 4.31 -5.15
CA ASN A 143 -2.30 4.35 -6.21
C ASN A 143 -2.43 5.70 -6.93
N SER A 144 -1.64 6.72 -6.55
CA SER A 144 -1.69 8.05 -7.15
C SER A 144 -0.35 8.78 -7.06
N GLN A 145 -0.14 9.75 -7.92
CA GLN A 145 0.97 10.70 -7.82
C GLN A 145 0.69 11.84 -6.82
N MET A 146 -0.56 11.97 -6.39
CA MET A 146 -1.00 12.88 -5.35
C MET A 146 -1.41 12.08 -4.12
N SER A 147 -1.17 12.62 -2.93
CA SER A 147 -1.78 12.15 -1.69
C SER A 147 -2.95 13.07 -1.33
N ALA A 148 -3.98 12.52 -0.72
CA ALA A 148 -5.09 13.31 -0.21
C ALA A 148 -5.69 12.66 1.04
N GLY A 149 -6.23 13.50 1.92
CA GLY A 149 -6.79 13.02 3.17
C GLY A 149 -7.52 14.08 3.97
N PHE A 150 -7.81 13.70 5.20
CA PHE A 150 -8.44 14.59 6.17
C PHE A 150 -7.44 14.87 7.30
N LEU A 151 -7.45 16.10 7.79
CA LEU A 151 -6.67 16.55 8.92
C LEU A 151 -7.57 17.37 9.86
N THR A 152 -7.36 17.23 11.16
CA THR A 152 -8.00 18.05 12.19
C THR A 152 -6.96 18.66 13.11
N ILE A 153 -7.19 19.89 13.52
CA ILE A 153 -6.39 20.59 14.53
C ILE A 153 -7.38 21.10 15.58
N GLU A 154 -7.18 20.72 16.85
CA GLU A 154 -8.03 21.14 17.94
C GLU A 154 -7.19 21.82 19.03
N LYS A 155 -7.46 23.12 19.27
CA LYS A 155 -6.79 23.94 20.31
C LYS A 155 -5.27 23.78 20.32
N SER A 156 -4.68 23.76 19.12
CA SER A 156 -3.28 23.43 18.91
C SER A 156 -2.63 24.32 17.88
N SER A 157 -1.32 24.39 17.98
CA SER A 157 -0.46 25.12 17.03
C SER A 157 0.84 24.35 16.84
N PHE A 158 1.30 24.18 15.60
CA PHE A 158 2.57 23.53 15.29
C PHE A 158 3.24 24.13 14.07
N GLU A 159 4.56 24.11 14.04
CA GLU A 159 5.37 24.52 12.91
C GLU A 159 5.54 23.35 11.93
N TRP A 160 5.52 23.67 10.63
CA TRP A 160 5.73 22.67 9.59
C TRP A 160 6.44 23.29 8.40
N GLU A 161 7.48 22.60 7.90
CA GLU A 161 8.20 22.99 6.70
C GLU A 161 7.83 22.03 5.57
N LEU A 162 7.19 22.54 4.51
CA LEU A 162 6.70 21.72 3.42
C LEU A 162 7.79 21.48 2.38
N CYS A 163 8.23 20.24 2.21
CA CYS A 163 9.09 19.85 1.09
C CYS A 163 8.27 19.40 -0.16
N TYR A 164 6.98 19.68 -0.17
CA TYR A 164 5.98 19.36 -1.18
C TYR A 164 5.01 20.54 -1.35
N GLU A 165 4.15 20.49 -2.35
CA GLU A 165 3.06 21.45 -2.53
C GLU A 165 1.79 20.90 -1.88
N GLU A 166 0.97 21.80 -1.31
CA GLU A 166 -0.27 21.42 -0.63
C GLU A 166 -1.42 22.35 -0.99
N ILE A 167 -2.59 21.76 -1.18
CA ILE A 167 -3.87 22.46 -1.27
C ILE A 167 -4.75 21.96 -0.14
N ASP A 168 -5.34 22.89 0.62
CA ASP A 168 -6.30 22.60 1.66
C ASP A 168 -7.64 23.23 1.40
N ILE A 169 -8.70 22.53 1.80
CA ILE A 169 -10.05 23.08 1.86
C ILE A 169 -10.53 22.99 3.30
N VAL A 170 -10.95 24.11 3.87
CA VAL A 170 -11.55 24.15 5.19
C VAL A 170 -12.97 23.56 5.11
N LEU A 171 -13.18 22.40 5.70
CA LEU A 171 -14.47 21.72 5.73
C LEU A 171 -15.34 22.16 6.92
N GLU A 172 -14.71 22.38 8.07
CA GLU A 172 -15.37 22.76 9.32
C GLU A 172 -14.43 23.65 10.15
N GLY A 173 -14.99 24.61 10.89
CA GLY A 173 -14.26 25.46 11.82
C GLY A 173 -13.41 26.55 11.16
N SER A 174 -12.28 26.89 11.77
CA SER A 174 -11.39 27.95 11.29
C SER A 174 -9.92 27.59 11.48
N LEU A 175 -9.11 27.96 10.51
CA LEU A 175 -7.68 27.79 10.48
C LEU A 175 -6.99 29.16 10.57
N SER A 176 -5.91 29.23 11.31
CA SER A 176 -4.93 30.30 11.21
C SER A 176 -3.61 29.74 10.71
N ILE A 177 -3.04 30.33 9.68
CA ILE A 177 -1.74 29.96 9.12
C ILE A 177 -0.81 31.19 9.19
N THR A 178 0.35 31.02 9.83
CA THR A 178 1.35 32.08 9.93
C THR A 178 2.54 31.75 9.06
N ILE A 179 2.94 32.69 8.20
CA ILE A 179 4.11 32.60 7.33
C ILE A 179 4.81 33.95 7.29
N ASN A 180 6.14 33.99 7.39
CA ASN A 180 6.95 35.21 7.36
C ASN A 180 6.51 36.27 8.38
N GLY A 181 5.99 35.87 9.52
CA GLY A 181 5.51 36.75 10.59
C GLY A 181 4.09 37.33 10.39
N GLU A 182 3.43 36.99 9.28
CA GLU A 182 2.04 37.40 9.02
C GLU A 182 1.09 36.22 9.18
N THR A 183 -0.08 36.45 9.80
CA THR A 183 -1.10 35.44 10.04
C THR A 183 -2.31 35.68 9.15
N TYR A 184 -2.69 34.63 8.44
CA TYR A 184 -3.88 34.57 7.60
C TYR A 184 -4.92 33.68 8.23
N HIS A 185 -6.20 34.00 8.06
CA HIS A 185 -7.31 33.23 8.58
C HIS A 185 -8.14 32.67 7.45
N ALA A 186 -8.49 31.38 7.56
CA ALA A 186 -9.35 30.69 6.62
C ALA A 186 -10.53 30.05 7.36
N TYR A 187 -11.69 30.09 6.74
CA TYR A 187 -12.96 29.65 7.27
C TYR A 187 -13.58 28.59 6.37
N GLN A 188 -14.65 27.96 6.83
CA GLN A 188 -15.35 26.93 6.06
C GLN A 188 -15.62 27.35 4.62
N GLY A 189 -15.15 26.54 3.66
CA GLY A 189 -15.26 26.77 2.23
C GLY A 189 -14.03 27.46 1.60
N ASP A 190 -13.15 28.02 2.39
CA ASP A 190 -11.91 28.63 1.87
C ASP A 190 -10.92 27.56 1.42
N VAL A 191 -10.13 27.93 0.41
CA VAL A 191 -9.08 27.14 -0.19
C VAL A 191 -7.73 27.81 0.03
N LEU A 192 -6.76 27.04 0.51
CA LEU A 192 -5.39 27.46 0.68
C LEU A 192 -4.50 26.75 -0.34
N PHE A 193 -3.48 27.42 -0.81
CA PHE A 193 -2.36 26.83 -1.54
C PHE A 193 -1.08 27.15 -0.78
N VAL A 194 -0.36 26.14 -0.37
CA VAL A 194 0.93 26.27 0.31
C VAL A 194 2.03 25.75 -0.61
N PRO A 195 2.89 26.63 -1.14
CA PRO A 195 3.95 26.22 -2.05
C PRO A 195 5.04 25.44 -1.32
N LYS A 196 5.71 24.57 -2.07
CA LYS A 196 6.90 23.86 -1.61
C LYS A 196 7.96 24.81 -1.08
N GLY A 197 8.60 24.44 0.04
CA GLY A 197 9.62 25.24 0.72
C GLY A 197 9.05 26.27 1.69
N SER A 198 7.72 26.30 1.89
CA SER A 198 7.10 27.15 2.90
C SER A 198 7.34 26.59 4.29
N LYS A 199 7.76 27.48 5.21
CA LYS A 199 7.79 27.23 6.64
C LYS A 199 6.63 27.96 7.28
N VAL A 200 5.66 27.22 7.78
CA VAL A 200 4.39 27.77 8.28
C VAL A 200 4.12 27.30 9.70
N THR A 201 3.34 28.10 10.43
CA THR A 201 2.71 27.67 11.68
C THR A 201 1.22 27.47 11.42
N TRP A 202 0.78 26.24 11.56
CA TRP A 202 -0.63 25.86 11.52
C TRP A 202 -1.25 26.02 12.91
N SER A 203 -2.44 26.58 13.00
CA SER A 203 -3.11 26.70 14.29
C SER A 203 -4.63 26.76 14.15
N SER A 204 -5.31 26.27 15.18
CA SER A 204 -6.73 26.51 15.41
C SER A 204 -6.98 26.77 16.88
N ALA A 205 -7.68 27.86 17.19
CA ALA A 205 -8.01 28.24 18.58
C ALA A 205 -9.04 27.29 19.20
N GLU A 206 -9.95 26.75 18.38
CA GLU A 206 -10.98 25.81 18.81
C GLU A 206 -10.86 24.50 18.04
N TYR A 207 -11.25 24.50 16.77
CA TYR A 207 -11.27 23.32 15.91
C TYR A 207 -11.23 23.71 14.45
N VAL A 208 -10.52 22.91 13.66
CA VAL A 208 -10.61 22.94 12.21
C VAL A 208 -10.54 21.51 11.66
N LYS A 209 -11.30 21.28 10.60
CA LYS A 209 -11.18 20.08 9.77
C LYS A 209 -10.90 20.50 8.34
N LEU A 210 -9.84 19.93 7.81
CA LEU A 210 -9.35 20.18 6.44
C LEU A 210 -9.50 18.93 5.59
N PHE A 211 -9.65 19.14 4.30
CA PHE A 211 -9.30 18.14 3.28
C PHE A 211 -8.05 18.65 2.59
N TYR A 212 -6.98 17.86 2.66
CA TYR A 212 -5.70 18.21 2.05
C TYR A 212 -5.43 17.40 0.79
N VAL A 213 -4.66 17.98 -0.12
CA VAL A 213 -4.07 17.32 -1.29
C VAL A 213 -2.61 17.74 -1.39
N THR A 214 -1.69 16.77 -1.43
CA THR A 214 -0.26 17.02 -1.55
C THR A 214 0.31 16.49 -2.86
N TYR A 215 1.33 17.14 -3.36
CA TYR A 215 2.13 16.68 -4.49
C TYR A 215 3.63 16.91 -4.21
N PRO A 216 4.47 15.85 -4.37
CA PRO A 216 4.13 14.47 -4.75
C PRO A 216 3.52 13.66 -3.59
N ALA A 217 2.92 12.51 -3.92
CA ALA A 217 2.24 11.66 -2.95
C ALA A 217 3.15 11.06 -1.86
N ASN A 218 4.45 10.98 -2.11
CA ASN A 218 5.44 10.46 -1.16
C ASN A 218 5.97 11.53 -0.18
N TRP A 219 5.14 12.53 0.15
CA TRP A 219 5.50 13.65 1.01
C TRP A 219 6.14 13.21 2.35
N ALA A 220 5.61 12.14 2.97
CA ALA A 220 6.14 11.63 4.23
C ALA A 220 7.57 11.08 4.09
N ASP A 221 7.91 10.42 2.95
CA ASP A 221 9.26 9.94 2.68
C ASP A 221 10.23 11.12 2.48
N LEU A 222 9.76 12.22 1.86
CA LEU A 222 10.56 13.44 1.67
C LEU A 222 10.83 14.14 2.99
N MET A 223 9.87 14.16 3.91
CA MET A 223 10.04 14.73 5.26
C MET A 223 11.05 13.93 6.08
N ALA A 224 11.05 12.61 5.97
CA ALA A 224 11.98 11.73 6.71
C ALA A 224 13.45 11.85 6.26
N GLN A 225 13.73 12.55 5.15
CA GLN A 225 15.08 12.76 4.60
C GLN A 225 15.70 14.12 4.99
N GLN A 226 14.99 14.94 5.72
CA GLN A 226 15.47 16.23 6.26
C GLN A 226 16.12 16.03 7.63
#